data_5a810090d29c8b13f289307dafd40227
#
_entry.id   5a810090d29c8b13f289307dafd40227
#
_cell.length_a   1.000
_cell.length_b   1.000
_cell.length_c   1.000
_cell.angle_alpha   90.00
_cell.angle_beta   90.00
_cell.angle_gamma   90.00
#
_symmetry.space_group_name_H-M   'P 1'
#
loop_
_entity.id
_entity.type
_entity.pdbx_description
1 polymer ?
#
loop_
_entity_poly.entity_id
_entity_poly.type
_entity_poly.pdbx_seq_one_letter_code
_entity_poly.pdbx_strand_id
1 'polypeptide(L)'
;FHETGEFPIELKDQIIYYAGPCPAKPGEVIGSCGPTTAGRMDAYTPELLDNGLGAMIGKGARSEAVVEAIKRNGCVYLGAIGGAGALIAECIKKAEVVAYEDLGTEAIRRLEVEDFPAVVLMDCTGADLYELGQKEYRKI
;
A
#
# COMPACT_ATOMS: atom_id res chain seq x y z
N PHE A 1 3.86 -6.55 -16.68
CA PHE A 1 4.21 -7.96 -16.51
C PHE A 1 3.61 -8.80 -17.65
N HIS A 2 2.31 -8.72 -17.90
CA HIS A 2 1.64 -9.55 -18.92
C HIS A 2 2.17 -9.35 -20.35
N GLU A 3 2.68 -8.18 -20.68
CA GLU A 3 3.25 -7.88 -21.98
C GLU A 3 4.74 -8.22 -22.12
N THR A 4 5.50 -8.08 -21.03
CA THR A 4 6.98 -8.17 -21.04
C THR A 4 7.54 -9.36 -20.26
N GLY A 5 6.74 -9.96 -19.38
CA GLY A 5 7.17 -11.00 -18.43
C GLY A 5 7.97 -10.46 -17.23
N GLU A 6 8.15 -9.15 -17.16
CA GLU A 6 8.95 -8.50 -16.11
C GLU A 6 8.16 -7.38 -15.42
N PHE A 7 8.36 -7.23 -14.12
CA PHE A 7 7.87 -6.05 -13.38
C PHE A 7 8.84 -4.89 -13.55
N PRO A 8 8.36 -3.64 -13.54
CA PRO A 8 9.21 -2.45 -13.68
C PRO A 8 10.12 -2.21 -12.47
N ILE A 9 9.86 -2.93 -11.37
CA ILE A 9 10.63 -2.90 -10.13
C ILE A 9 10.78 -4.32 -9.59
N GLU A 10 11.81 -4.56 -8.78
CA GLU A 10 11.90 -5.78 -7.99
C GLU A 10 10.81 -5.79 -6.90
N LEU A 11 10.06 -6.89 -6.80
CA LEU A 11 8.95 -7.02 -5.84
C LEU A 11 9.37 -7.73 -4.55
N LYS A 12 10.40 -8.58 -4.62
CA LYS A 12 10.78 -9.43 -3.49
C LYS A 12 11.08 -8.61 -2.23
N ASP A 13 10.35 -8.93 -1.16
CA ASP A 13 10.47 -8.32 0.16
C ASP A 13 10.18 -6.81 0.18
N GLN A 14 9.56 -6.27 -0.87
CA GLN A 14 9.17 -4.87 -0.93
C GLN A 14 7.82 -4.61 -0.25
N ILE A 15 7.60 -3.35 0.09
CA ILE A 15 6.33 -2.85 0.61
C ILE A 15 5.78 -1.84 -0.38
N ILE A 16 4.54 -2.01 -0.84
CA ILE A 16 3.86 -1.03 -1.67
C ILE A 16 2.92 -0.18 -0.82
N TYR A 17 3.08 1.13 -0.89
CA TYR A 17 2.15 2.09 -0.34
C TYR A 17 1.25 2.64 -1.45
N TYR A 18 -0.04 2.35 -1.36
CA TYR A 18 -1.04 2.86 -2.29
C TYR A 18 -1.38 4.31 -1.93
N ALA A 19 -0.78 5.23 -2.66
CA ALA A 19 -0.93 6.67 -2.44
C ALA A 19 -0.94 7.41 -3.77
N GLY A 20 -1.47 8.62 -3.75
CA GLY A 20 -1.36 9.57 -4.85
C GLY A 20 -0.87 10.90 -4.28
N PRO A 21 0.44 11.11 -4.17
CA PRO A 21 0.99 12.30 -3.54
C PRO A 21 0.67 13.56 -4.34
N CYS A 22 0.40 14.65 -3.63
CA CYS A 22 0.41 15.96 -4.24
C CYS A 22 1.83 16.33 -4.68
N PRO A 23 2.00 17.20 -5.69
CA PRO A 23 3.30 17.73 -6.05
C PRO A 23 3.98 18.39 -4.84
N ALA A 24 5.29 18.19 -4.71
CA ALA A 24 6.09 18.85 -3.70
C ALA A 24 6.14 20.36 -3.94
N LYS A 25 6.08 21.15 -2.88
CA LYS A 25 6.42 22.56 -2.96
C LYS A 25 7.94 22.76 -3.03
N PRO A 26 8.41 23.92 -3.48
CA PRO A 26 9.85 24.22 -3.46
C PRO A 26 10.46 23.94 -2.07
N GLY A 27 11.51 23.11 -2.03
CA GLY A 27 12.20 22.73 -0.80
C GLY A 27 11.58 21.54 -0.03
N GLU A 28 10.44 21.01 -0.44
CA GLU A 28 9.84 19.81 0.14
C GLU A 28 10.25 18.54 -0.63
N VAL A 29 10.32 17.41 0.09
CA VAL A 29 10.62 16.10 -0.50
C VAL A 29 9.43 15.58 -1.31
N ILE A 30 8.20 15.76 -0.78
CA ILE A 30 6.95 15.30 -1.37
C ILE A 30 5.81 16.18 -0.83
N GLY A 31 4.72 16.28 -1.57
CA GLY A 31 3.51 16.90 -1.05
C GLY A 31 2.70 15.96 -0.16
N SER A 32 1.51 16.38 0.25
CA SER A 32 0.59 15.53 1.02
C SER A 32 0.46 14.14 0.39
N CYS A 33 0.69 13.08 1.16
CA CYS A 33 0.78 11.70 0.68
C CYS A 33 -0.07 10.75 1.53
N GLY A 34 -1.39 10.94 1.49
CA GLY A 34 -2.33 10.08 2.19
C GLY A 34 -2.63 8.77 1.46
N PRO A 35 -3.15 7.74 2.17
CA PRO A 35 -3.48 6.47 1.56
C PRO A 35 -4.67 6.58 0.62
N THR A 36 -4.60 5.84 -0.51
CA THR A 36 -5.75 5.62 -1.38
C THR A 36 -6.42 4.29 -1.07
N THR A 37 -7.61 4.09 -1.64
CA THR A 37 -8.36 2.83 -1.51
C THR A 37 -7.62 1.69 -2.20
N ALA A 38 -7.17 0.72 -1.42
CA ALA A 38 -6.37 -0.41 -1.90
C ALA A 38 -7.17 -1.41 -2.76
N GLY A 39 -8.48 -1.54 -2.52
CA GLY A 39 -9.36 -2.48 -3.24
C GLY A 39 -9.39 -2.31 -4.75
N ARG A 40 -9.04 -1.14 -5.27
CA ARG A 40 -8.90 -0.92 -6.73
C ARG A 40 -7.82 -1.78 -7.37
N MET A 41 -6.85 -2.23 -6.57
CA MET A 41 -5.71 -3.03 -7.02
C MET A 41 -5.94 -4.53 -6.83
N ASP A 42 -7.10 -4.94 -6.29
CA ASP A 42 -7.36 -6.33 -5.91
C ASP A 42 -7.28 -7.32 -7.07
N ALA A 43 -7.61 -6.88 -8.28
CA ALA A 43 -7.51 -7.73 -9.47
C ALA A 43 -6.05 -8.15 -9.80
N TYR A 44 -5.08 -7.35 -9.40
CA TYR A 44 -3.65 -7.55 -9.70
C TYR A 44 -2.84 -8.00 -8.48
N THR A 45 -3.32 -7.73 -7.29
CA THR A 45 -2.58 -7.92 -6.03
C THR A 45 -2.17 -9.38 -5.76
N PRO A 46 -3.02 -10.40 -6.00
CA PRO A 46 -2.60 -11.79 -5.78
C PRO A 46 -1.34 -12.16 -6.58
N GLU A 47 -1.24 -11.71 -7.83
CA GLU A 47 -0.07 -11.94 -8.67
C GLU A 47 1.19 -11.25 -8.12
N LEU A 48 1.07 -10.03 -7.61
CA LEU A 48 2.18 -9.32 -6.98
C LEU A 48 2.70 -10.06 -5.74
N LEU A 49 1.79 -10.54 -4.89
CA LEU A 49 2.11 -11.31 -3.69
C LEU A 49 2.76 -12.65 -4.05
N ASP A 50 2.25 -13.35 -5.06
CA ASP A 50 2.81 -14.61 -5.56
C ASP A 50 4.21 -14.42 -6.18
N ASN A 51 4.54 -13.22 -6.61
CA ASN A 51 5.86 -12.85 -7.12
C ASN A 51 6.78 -12.17 -6.07
N GLY A 52 6.45 -12.28 -4.79
CA GLY A 52 7.34 -11.96 -3.69
C GLY A 52 7.10 -10.63 -3.00
N LEU A 53 6.04 -9.87 -3.34
CA LEU A 53 5.68 -8.66 -2.60
C LEU A 53 5.43 -9.02 -1.13
N GLY A 54 6.14 -8.35 -0.20
CA GLY A 54 6.10 -8.68 1.22
C GLY A 54 4.95 -8.04 2.00
N ALA A 55 4.60 -6.81 1.66
CA ALA A 55 3.54 -6.09 2.36
C ALA A 55 2.90 -5.00 1.51
N MET A 56 1.75 -4.55 1.96
CA MET A 56 1.01 -3.44 1.35
C MET A 56 0.54 -2.48 2.44
N ILE A 57 0.52 -1.20 2.11
CA ILE A 57 -0.05 -0.14 2.95
C ILE A 57 -1.13 0.59 2.14
N GLY A 58 -2.30 0.79 2.72
CA GLY A 58 -3.39 1.49 2.06
C GLY A 58 -4.55 1.74 3.02
N LYS A 59 -5.76 1.79 2.51
CA LYS A 59 -6.99 1.85 3.31
C LYS A 59 -8.12 1.05 2.64
N GLY A 60 -9.09 0.66 3.44
CA GLY A 60 -10.29 -0.05 3.00
C GLY A 60 -10.13 -1.57 2.96
N ALA A 61 -11.25 -2.25 2.82
CA ALA A 61 -11.30 -3.71 2.74
C ALA A 61 -10.66 -4.24 1.46
N ARG A 62 -10.28 -5.51 1.48
CA ARG A 62 -9.72 -6.23 0.34
C ARG A 62 -10.65 -7.39 -0.06
N SER A 63 -10.52 -7.86 -1.29
CA SER A 63 -11.25 -9.03 -1.77
C SER A 63 -10.77 -10.32 -1.09
N GLU A 64 -11.61 -11.35 -1.10
CA GLU A 64 -11.27 -12.68 -0.59
C GLU A 64 -10.02 -13.26 -1.28
N ALA A 65 -9.88 -13.03 -2.59
CA ALA A 65 -8.70 -13.48 -3.35
C ALA A 65 -7.40 -12.85 -2.82
N VAL A 66 -7.42 -11.59 -2.39
CA VAL A 66 -6.26 -10.92 -1.77
C VAL A 66 -6.00 -11.49 -0.39
N VAL A 67 -7.03 -11.72 0.44
CA VAL A 67 -6.88 -12.34 1.76
C VAL A 67 -6.23 -13.72 1.65
N GLU A 68 -6.68 -14.55 0.72
CA GLU A 68 -6.08 -15.86 0.47
C GLU A 68 -4.63 -15.77 -0.03
N ALA A 69 -4.32 -14.78 -0.87
CA ALA A 69 -2.94 -14.55 -1.31
C ALA A 69 -2.03 -14.09 -0.15
N ILE A 70 -2.52 -13.25 0.75
CA ILE A 70 -1.81 -12.86 1.96
C ILE A 70 -1.48 -14.07 2.83
N LYS A 71 -2.46 -14.96 3.04
CA LYS A 71 -2.29 -16.19 3.83
C LYS A 71 -1.23 -17.12 3.22
N ARG A 72 -1.37 -17.47 1.94
CA ARG A 72 -0.45 -18.44 1.29
C ARG A 72 0.98 -17.92 1.14
N ASN A 73 1.17 -16.60 1.06
CA ASN A 73 2.49 -15.99 0.90
C ASN A 73 3.10 -15.46 2.21
N GLY A 74 2.38 -15.53 3.32
CA GLY A 74 2.87 -15.04 4.61
C GLY A 74 3.05 -13.53 4.66
N CYS A 75 2.22 -12.77 3.92
CA CYS A 75 2.30 -11.33 3.78
C CYS A 75 1.46 -10.60 4.84
N VAL A 76 1.46 -9.26 4.77
CA VAL A 76 0.66 -8.41 5.66
C VAL A 76 0.08 -7.22 4.89
N TYR A 77 -1.14 -6.83 5.26
CA TYR A 77 -1.76 -5.60 4.81
C TYR A 77 -1.93 -4.63 5.98
N LEU A 78 -1.35 -3.46 5.82
CA LEU A 78 -1.31 -2.39 6.81
C LEU A 78 -2.25 -1.27 6.39
N GLY A 79 -2.93 -0.67 7.35
CA GLY A 79 -3.75 0.52 7.13
C GLY A 79 -3.02 1.78 7.52
N ALA A 80 -3.06 2.79 6.66
CA ALA A 80 -2.70 4.15 6.99
C ALA A 80 -3.98 5.01 7.12
N ILE A 81 -3.91 6.07 7.94
CA ILE A 81 -5.08 6.89 8.26
C ILE A 81 -5.38 7.86 7.12
N GLY A 82 -6.60 7.78 6.56
CA GLY A 82 -7.11 8.76 5.61
C GLY A 82 -7.23 10.15 6.25
N GLY A 83 -6.93 11.20 5.47
CA GLY A 83 -6.91 12.58 5.96
C GLY A 83 -5.59 13.01 6.63
N ALA A 84 -4.70 12.08 6.94
CA ALA A 84 -3.40 12.34 7.57
C ALA A 84 -2.25 12.56 6.57
N GLY A 85 -2.55 12.90 5.32
CA GLY A 85 -1.56 12.95 4.24
C GLY A 85 -0.41 13.92 4.48
N ALA A 86 -0.65 15.05 5.13
CA ALA A 86 0.40 16.01 5.49
C ALA A 86 1.34 15.44 6.56
N LEU A 87 0.79 14.78 7.58
CA LEU A 87 1.56 14.13 8.64
C LEU A 87 2.39 12.97 8.08
N ILE A 88 1.81 12.16 7.18
CA ILE A 88 2.51 11.07 6.53
C ILE A 88 3.66 11.59 5.66
N ALA A 89 3.46 12.73 4.96
CA ALA A 89 4.52 13.35 4.16
C ALA A 89 5.75 13.70 5.02
N GLU A 90 5.57 14.10 6.28
CA GLU A 90 6.68 14.37 7.21
C GLU A 90 7.52 13.11 7.53
N CYS A 91 6.91 11.93 7.44
CA CYS A 91 7.59 10.65 7.64
C CYS A 91 8.43 10.23 6.41
N ILE A 92 8.22 10.86 5.25
CA ILE A 92 8.92 10.54 4.00
C ILE A 92 10.16 11.41 3.89
N LYS A 93 11.34 10.81 4.02
CA LYS A 93 12.63 11.51 4.05
C LYS A 93 13.25 11.67 2.68
N LYS A 94 12.96 10.72 1.76
CA LYS A 94 13.35 10.79 0.34
C LYS A 94 12.25 10.21 -0.53
N ALA A 95 12.12 10.76 -1.73
CA ALA A 95 11.20 10.28 -2.76
C ALA A 95 11.88 10.36 -4.12
N GLU A 96 11.91 9.26 -4.85
CA GLU A 96 12.52 9.13 -6.17
C GLU A 96 11.56 8.41 -7.10
N VAL A 97 11.30 8.98 -8.28
CA VAL A 97 10.53 8.30 -9.34
C VAL A 97 11.40 7.20 -9.93
N VAL A 98 10.93 5.98 -9.94
CA VAL A 98 11.65 4.80 -10.44
C VAL A 98 11.02 4.18 -11.68
N ALA A 99 9.73 4.45 -11.94
CA ALA A 99 9.03 4.01 -13.13
C ALA A 99 7.80 4.87 -13.41
N TYR A 100 7.38 4.91 -14.67
CA TYR A 100 6.16 5.60 -15.15
C TYR A 100 6.11 7.09 -14.79
N GLU A 101 7.20 7.82 -15.01
CA GLU A 101 7.30 9.27 -14.72
C GLU A 101 6.21 10.08 -15.42
N ASP A 102 5.83 9.67 -16.62
CA ASP A 102 4.75 10.26 -17.43
C ASP A 102 3.37 10.20 -16.75
N LEU A 103 3.17 9.29 -15.80
CA LEU A 103 1.92 9.17 -15.04
C LEU A 103 1.83 10.16 -13.86
N GLY A 104 2.84 10.98 -13.61
CA GLY A 104 2.82 12.04 -12.60
C GLY A 104 2.54 11.49 -11.18
N THR A 105 1.38 11.83 -10.62
CA THR A 105 0.96 11.39 -9.28
C THR A 105 0.91 9.86 -9.13
N GLU A 106 0.63 9.15 -10.21
CA GLU A 106 0.52 7.68 -10.23
C GLU A 106 1.82 6.98 -10.67
N ALA A 107 2.92 7.72 -10.83
CA ALA A 107 4.24 7.13 -11.04
C ALA A 107 4.64 6.24 -9.86
N ILE A 108 5.47 5.23 -10.13
CA ILE A 108 6.07 4.43 -9.07
C ILE A 108 7.25 5.19 -8.48
N ARG A 109 7.22 5.38 -7.16
CA ARG A 109 8.28 6.06 -6.40
C ARG A 109 8.89 5.13 -5.38
N ARG A 110 10.20 5.22 -5.23
CA ARG A 110 10.90 4.70 -4.06
C ARG A 110 10.84 5.76 -2.97
N LEU A 111 10.34 5.36 -1.81
CA LEU A 111 10.25 6.22 -0.63
C LEU A 111 11.21 5.70 0.45
N GLU A 112 11.94 6.60 1.07
CA GLU A 112 12.64 6.34 2.33
C GLU A 112 11.81 6.97 3.44
N VAL A 113 11.36 6.15 4.40
CA VAL A 113 10.43 6.58 5.45
C VAL A 113 11.01 6.35 6.83
N GLU A 114 10.57 7.18 7.78
CA GLU A 114 10.92 7.09 9.19
C GLU A 114 9.67 7.34 10.03
N ASP A 115 9.42 6.45 11.01
CA ASP A 115 8.27 6.54 11.92
C ASP A 115 6.90 6.60 11.20
N PHE A 116 6.76 5.89 10.09
CA PHE A 116 5.52 5.85 9.31
C PHE A 116 4.42 5.14 10.12
N PRO A 117 3.31 5.83 10.48
CA PRO A 117 2.26 5.25 11.30
C PRO A 117 1.36 4.33 10.48
N ALA A 118 1.27 3.07 10.86
CA ALA A 118 0.41 2.10 10.21
C ALA A 118 -0.13 1.07 11.22
N VAL A 119 -1.31 0.50 10.92
CA VAL A 119 -1.99 -0.50 11.74
C VAL A 119 -2.14 -1.79 10.92
N VAL A 120 -1.86 -2.94 11.50
CA VAL A 120 -2.11 -4.23 10.83
C VAL A 120 -3.61 -4.42 10.66
N LEU A 121 -4.06 -4.49 9.42
CA LEU A 121 -5.47 -4.73 9.06
C LEU A 121 -5.72 -6.21 8.74
N MET A 122 -4.80 -6.86 8.05
CA MET A 122 -4.86 -8.28 7.71
C MET A 122 -3.49 -8.90 7.85
N ASP A 123 -3.42 -10.06 8.48
CA ASP A 123 -2.19 -10.83 8.66
C ASP A 123 -2.22 -12.18 7.94
N CYS A 124 -1.12 -12.91 8.02
CA CYS A 124 -0.99 -14.22 7.37
C CYS A 124 -1.85 -15.33 7.98
N THR A 125 -2.53 -15.10 9.10
CA THR A 125 -3.51 -16.03 9.67
C THR A 125 -4.88 -15.92 9.01
N GLY A 126 -5.11 -14.87 8.21
CA GLY A 126 -6.40 -14.53 7.61
C GLY A 126 -7.28 -13.68 8.50
N ALA A 127 -6.77 -13.18 9.62
CA ALA A 127 -7.48 -12.21 10.45
C ALA A 127 -7.69 -10.90 9.69
N ASP A 128 -8.91 -10.41 9.72
CA ASP A 128 -9.32 -9.15 9.10
C ASP A 128 -9.92 -8.23 10.16
N LEU A 129 -9.25 -7.13 10.46
CA LEU A 129 -9.67 -6.18 11.49
C LEU A 129 -11.01 -5.53 11.17
N TYR A 130 -11.34 -5.33 9.91
CA TYR A 130 -12.65 -4.79 9.52
C TYR A 130 -13.79 -5.76 9.88
N GLU A 131 -13.61 -7.05 9.66
CA GLU A 131 -14.61 -8.06 10.05
C GLU A 131 -14.67 -8.24 11.56
N LEU A 132 -13.53 -8.36 12.23
CA LEU A 132 -13.45 -8.56 13.68
C LEU A 132 -14.05 -7.37 14.42
N GLY A 133 -13.72 -6.14 14.05
CA GLY A 133 -14.27 -4.94 14.65
C GLY A 133 -15.79 -4.83 14.47
N GLN A 134 -16.30 -5.16 13.28
CA GLN A 134 -17.74 -5.17 13.05
C GLN A 134 -18.46 -6.21 13.93
N LYS A 135 -17.92 -7.41 14.05
CA LYS A 135 -18.52 -8.47 14.90
C LYS A 135 -18.57 -8.07 16.38
N GLU A 136 -17.52 -7.40 16.85
CA GLU A 136 -17.40 -7.02 18.26
C GLU A 136 -18.29 -5.83 18.63
N TYR A 137 -18.38 -4.81 17.77
CA TYR A 137 -19.05 -3.55 18.10
C TYR A 137 -20.41 -3.35 17.43
N ARG A 138 -20.86 -4.25 16.59
CA ARG A 138 -22.16 -4.16 15.91
C ARG A 138 -23.29 -4.36 16.91
N LYS A 139 -24.08 -3.32 17.12
CA LYS A 139 -25.28 -3.33 17.99
C LYS A 139 -26.54 -3.56 17.16
N ILE A 140 -26.76 -4.74 16.67
CA ILE A 140 -28.02 -5.13 16.01
C ILE A 140 -28.32 -6.57 16.39
#